data_577f724ec25017d5b751def8e875409a
#
_entry.id   577f724ec25017d5b751def8e875409a
#
_cell.length_a   1.000
_cell.length_b   1.000
_cell.length_c   1.000
_cell.angle_alpha   90.00
_cell.angle_beta   90.00
_cell.angle_gamma   90.00
#
_symmetry.space_group_name_H-M   'P 1'
#
loop_
_entity.id
_entity.type
_entity.pdbx_description
1 polymer ?
#
loop_
_entity_poly.entity_id
_entity_poly.type
_entity_poly.pdbx_seq_one_letter_code
_entity_poly.pdbx_strand_id
1 'polypeptide(L)'
;MSIILLLAKFFSHYPNNSKNFLYNIFAIFLVLIPGFLIVNQPDLGTGSMLILLGFSIIFLNGLSWSIISSILIVSLISLPIIWQNLFEYQKYRILVFLNPELDTLGKGYQIMQSKIAIGSGGIFGKGFLTGSQSRLDFLPEKHTDF
;
A
#
# COMPACT_ATOMS: atom_id res chain seq x y z
N MET A 1 -11.99 5.61 0.43
CA MET A 1 -13.44 5.36 0.55
C MET A 1 -14.19 5.59 -0.77
N SER A 2 -14.08 6.76 -1.42
CA SER A 2 -14.86 7.10 -2.64
C SER A 2 -14.72 6.11 -3.78
N ILE A 3 -13.51 5.59 -4.05
CA ILE A 3 -13.27 4.62 -5.14
C ILE A 3 -13.94 3.28 -4.86
N ILE A 4 -13.96 2.82 -3.61
CA ILE A 4 -14.65 1.57 -3.22
C ILE A 4 -16.15 1.69 -3.53
N LEU A 5 -16.75 2.81 -3.14
CA LEU A 5 -18.17 3.08 -3.40
C LEU A 5 -18.47 3.21 -4.90
N LEU A 6 -17.57 3.86 -5.64
CA LEU A 6 -17.70 4.02 -7.09
C LEU A 6 -17.62 2.66 -7.80
N LEU A 7 -16.65 1.80 -7.45
CA LEU A 7 -16.54 0.46 -8.01
C LEU A 7 -17.74 -0.42 -7.62
N ALA A 8 -18.18 -0.36 -6.36
CA ALA A 8 -19.34 -1.11 -5.90
C ALA A 8 -20.58 -0.71 -6.68
N LYS A 9 -20.82 0.59 -6.88
CA LYS A 9 -21.91 1.10 -7.70
C LYS A 9 -21.78 0.68 -9.16
N PHE A 10 -20.58 0.77 -9.72
CA PHE A 10 -20.31 0.38 -11.10
C PHE A 10 -20.65 -1.09 -11.33
N PHE A 11 -20.20 -1.99 -10.47
CA PHE A 11 -20.46 -3.42 -10.59
C PHE A 11 -21.91 -3.78 -10.27
N SER A 12 -22.55 -3.10 -9.33
CA SER A 12 -23.99 -3.28 -9.03
C SER A 12 -24.89 -2.93 -10.21
N HIS A 13 -24.50 -1.94 -11.03
CA HIS A 13 -25.32 -1.50 -12.17
C HIS A 13 -25.25 -2.47 -13.36
N TYR A 14 -24.20 -3.28 -13.48
CA TYR A 14 -23.99 -4.21 -14.60
C TYR A 14 -23.60 -5.62 -14.12
N PRO A 15 -24.44 -6.32 -13.36
CA PRO A 15 -24.07 -7.58 -12.70
C PRO A 15 -23.70 -8.72 -13.68
N ASN A 16 -24.22 -8.68 -14.92
CA ASN A 16 -23.98 -9.72 -15.93
C ASN A 16 -22.74 -9.48 -16.82
N ASN A 17 -22.07 -8.35 -16.66
CA ASN A 17 -20.94 -7.97 -17.52
C ASN A 17 -19.55 -8.30 -16.94
N SER A 18 -19.48 -9.03 -15.84
CA SER A 18 -18.21 -9.39 -15.19
C SER A 18 -17.21 -10.12 -16.12
N LYS A 19 -17.70 -10.85 -17.13
CA LYS A 19 -16.89 -11.54 -18.14
C LYS A 19 -16.48 -10.67 -19.33
N ASN A 20 -17.02 -9.46 -19.43
CA ASN A 20 -16.73 -8.57 -20.55
C ASN A 20 -15.38 -7.89 -20.38
N PHE A 21 -14.47 -8.12 -21.32
CA PHE A 21 -13.10 -7.59 -21.29
C PHE A 21 -13.05 -6.06 -21.21
N LEU A 22 -13.84 -5.37 -22.01
CA LEU A 22 -13.92 -3.90 -22.01
C LEU A 22 -14.43 -3.33 -20.68
N TYR A 23 -15.35 -4.02 -20.05
CA TYR A 23 -15.90 -3.65 -18.75
C TYR A 23 -14.86 -3.72 -17.64
N ASN A 24 -14.05 -4.79 -17.63
CA ASN A 24 -12.96 -4.95 -16.68
C ASN A 24 -11.84 -3.93 -16.93
N ILE A 25 -11.52 -3.63 -18.18
CA ILE A 25 -10.55 -2.57 -18.51
C ILE A 25 -11.02 -1.22 -17.97
N PHE A 26 -12.28 -0.87 -18.15
CA PHE A 26 -12.82 0.39 -17.63
C PHE A 26 -12.74 0.46 -16.10
N ALA A 27 -13.05 -0.64 -15.40
CA ALA A 27 -12.91 -0.73 -13.94
C ALA A 27 -11.43 -0.56 -13.50
N ILE A 28 -10.49 -1.14 -14.25
CA ILE A 28 -9.05 -0.97 -14.00
C ILE A 28 -8.63 0.50 -14.17
N PHE A 29 -9.09 1.19 -15.22
CA PHE A 29 -8.82 2.61 -15.40
C PHE A 29 -9.38 3.48 -14.27
N LEU A 30 -10.57 3.16 -13.76
CA LEU A 30 -11.17 3.86 -12.61
C LEU A 30 -10.31 3.77 -11.34
N VAL A 31 -9.51 2.72 -11.20
CA VAL A 31 -8.56 2.54 -10.08
C VAL A 31 -7.21 3.18 -10.39
N LEU A 32 -6.68 2.95 -11.59
CA LEU A 32 -5.33 3.38 -11.94
C LEU A 32 -5.19 4.89 -12.06
N ILE A 33 -6.19 5.59 -12.61
CA ILE A 33 -6.11 7.04 -12.77
C ILE A 33 -5.92 7.76 -11.43
N PRO A 34 -6.82 7.58 -10.42
CA PRO A 34 -6.61 8.23 -9.14
C PRO A 34 -5.39 7.67 -8.38
N GLY A 35 -5.08 6.38 -8.52
CA GLY A 35 -3.87 5.80 -7.95
C GLY A 35 -2.59 6.48 -8.49
N PHE A 36 -2.50 6.68 -9.80
CA PHE A 36 -1.39 7.38 -10.43
C PHE A 36 -1.28 8.84 -10.00
N LEU A 37 -2.42 9.54 -9.89
CA LEU A 37 -2.43 10.93 -9.40
C LEU A 37 -1.88 11.04 -7.98
N ILE A 38 -2.23 10.11 -7.08
CA ILE A 38 -1.74 10.09 -5.71
C ILE A 38 -0.24 9.76 -5.65
N VAL A 39 0.22 8.80 -6.46
CA VAL A 39 1.65 8.46 -6.56
C VAL A 39 2.48 9.67 -7.02
N ASN A 40 1.94 10.51 -7.91
CA ASN A 40 2.59 11.75 -8.34
C ASN A 40 2.61 12.84 -7.25
N GLN A 41 1.79 12.72 -6.20
CA GLN A 41 1.83 13.60 -5.01
C GLN A 41 2.85 13.15 -3.96
N PRO A 42 3.95 12.54 -4.32
CA PRO A 42 4.90 11.62 -3.70
C PRO A 42 4.37 10.77 -2.53
N ASP A 43 3.10 10.40 -2.56
CA ASP A 43 2.50 9.49 -1.57
C ASP A 43 2.33 8.07 -2.16
N LEU A 44 3.45 7.32 -2.14
CA LEU A 44 3.46 5.93 -2.61
C LEU A 44 2.63 5.00 -1.71
N GLY A 45 2.55 5.29 -0.41
CA GLY A 45 1.83 4.46 0.55
C GLY A 45 0.34 4.42 0.23
N THR A 46 -0.31 5.59 0.23
CA THR A 46 -1.74 5.71 -0.06
C THR A 46 -2.07 5.28 -1.49
N GLY A 47 -1.22 5.63 -2.47
CA GLY A 47 -1.41 5.24 -3.86
C GLY A 47 -1.39 3.72 -4.06
N SER A 48 -0.43 3.02 -3.48
CA SER A 48 -0.32 1.55 -3.56
C SER A 48 -1.47 0.83 -2.86
N MET A 49 -1.86 1.28 -1.67
CA MET A 49 -3.01 0.77 -0.93
C MET A 49 -4.31 0.91 -1.72
N LEU A 50 -4.53 2.07 -2.35
CA LEU A 50 -5.71 2.33 -3.17
C LEU A 50 -5.77 1.39 -4.37
N ILE A 51 -4.65 1.23 -5.08
CA ILE A 51 -4.53 0.32 -6.22
C ILE A 51 -4.81 -1.12 -5.78
N LEU A 52 -4.21 -1.57 -4.67
CA LEU A 52 -4.38 -2.92 -4.14
C LEU A 52 -5.84 -3.19 -3.75
N LEU A 53 -6.49 -2.26 -3.05
CA LEU A 53 -7.91 -2.36 -2.69
C LEU A 53 -8.82 -2.37 -3.93
N GLY A 54 -8.54 -1.51 -4.91
CA GLY A 54 -9.29 -1.48 -6.16
C GLY A 54 -9.20 -2.80 -6.93
N PHE A 55 -7.99 -3.34 -7.08
CA PHE A 55 -7.80 -4.65 -7.71
C PHE A 55 -8.47 -5.79 -6.94
N SER A 56 -8.47 -5.75 -5.61
CA SER A 56 -9.18 -6.75 -4.78
C SER A 56 -10.68 -6.77 -5.09
N ILE A 57 -11.31 -5.60 -5.23
CA ILE A 57 -12.74 -5.50 -5.56
C ILE A 57 -13.01 -6.02 -6.98
N ILE A 58 -12.16 -5.67 -7.95
CA ILE A 58 -12.29 -6.14 -9.35
C ILE A 58 -12.14 -7.67 -9.40
N PHE A 59 -11.20 -8.22 -8.63
CA PHE A 59 -11.00 -9.66 -8.49
C PHE A 59 -12.24 -10.37 -7.95
N LEU A 60 -12.82 -9.86 -6.85
CA LEU A 60 -14.00 -10.43 -6.23
C LEU A 60 -15.23 -10.38 -7.14
N ASN A 61 -15.29 -9.43 -8.08
CA ASN A 61 -16.36 -9.33 -9.09
C ASN A 61 -16.21 -10.36 -10.22
N GLY A 62 -15.20 -11.23 -10.21
CA GLY A 62 -15.05 -12.33 -11.17
C GLY A 62 -14.06 -12.06 -12.29
N LEU A 63 -13.00 -11.30 -12.02
CA LEU A 63 -11.89 -11.15 -12.95
C LEU A 63 -11.26 -12.52 -13.24
N SER A 64 -10.96 -12.81 -14.52
CA SER A 64 -10.37 -14.09 -14.90
C SER A 64 -8.94 -14.23 -14.35
N TRP A 65 -8.57 -15.43 -13.94
CA TRP A 65 -7.21 -15.75 -13.48
C TRP A 65 -6.13 -15.41 -14.51
N SER A 66 -6.47 -15.49 -15.79
CA SER A 66 -5.57 -15.15 -16.90
C SER A 66 -5.18 -13.66 -16.88
N ILE A 67 -6.11 -12.76 -16.55
CA ILE A 67 -5.82 -11.32 -16.44
C ILE A 67 -4.96 -11.05 -15.21
N ILE A 68 -5.26 -11.71 -14.09
CA ILE A 68 -4.49 -11.56 -12.85
C ILE A 68 -3.04 -12.00 -13.05
N SER A 69 -2.84 -13.19 -13.64
CA SER A 69 -1.50 -13.70 -13.92
C SER A 69 -0.74 -12.79 -14.88
N SER A 70 -1.42 -12.23 -15.90
CA SER A 70 -0.80 -11.30 -16.84
C SER A 70 -0.37 -10.01 -16.13
N ILE A 71 -1.21 -9.42 -15.27
CA ILE A 71 -0.87 -8.23 -14.48
C ILE A 71 0.32 -8.52 -13.56
N LEU A 72 0.33 -9.68 -12.89
CA LEU A 72 1.42 -10.06 -11.99
C LEU A 72 2.73 -10.25 -12.76
N ILE A 73 2.71 -10.91 -13.91
CA ILE A 73 3.90 -11.09 -14.77
C ILE A 73 4.42 -9.73 -15.25
N VAL A 74 3.54 -8.86 -15.75
CA VAL A 74 3.91 -7.51 -16.21
C VAL A 74 4.48 -6.69 -15.07
N SER A 75 3.88 -6.74 -13.87
CA SER A 75 4.40 -6.02 -12.71
C SER A 75 5.78 -6.53 -12.28
N LEU A 76 6.02 -7.84 -12.29
CA LEU A 76 7.33 -8.41 -11.98
C LEU A 76 8.41 -7.99 -12.99
N ILE A 77 8.08 -8.02 -14.29
CA ILE A 77 9.00 -7.59 -15.35
C ILE A 77 9.27 -6.08 -15.27
N SER A 78 8.30 -5.28 -14.84
CA SER A 78 8.46 -3.82 -14.71
C SER A 78 9.25 -3.39 -13.46
N LEU A 79 9.41 -4.25 -12.45
CA LEU A 79 10.14 -3.91 -11.21
C LEU A 79 11.55 -3.32 -11.46
N PRO A 80 12.42 -3.91 -12.28
CA PRO A 80 13.75 -3.35 -12.53
C PRO A 80 13.69 -1.99 -13.24
N ILE A 81 12.71 -1.79 -14.12
CA ILE A 81 12.52 -0.51 -14.81
C ILE A 81 12.01 0.55 -13.82
N ILE A 82 11.06 0.19 -12.98
CA ILE A 82 10.53 1.07 -11.91
C ILE A 82 11.68 1.46 -10.99
N TRP A 83 12.50 0.50 -10.54
CA TRP A 83 13.61 0.76 -9.65
C TRP A 83 14.61 1.78 -10.20
N GLN A 84 14.91 1.73 -11.49
CA GLN A 84 15.82 2.70 -12.13
C GLN A 84 15.22 4.11 -12.16
N ASN A 85 13.91 4.24 -12.34
CA ASN A 85 13.20 5.52 -12.44
C ASN A 85 12.71 6.09 -11.09
N LEU A 86 12.86 5.37 -9.99
CA LEU A 86 12.55 5.87 -8.65
C LEU A 86 13.47 7.03 -8.26
N PHE A 87 12.90 8.04 -7.63
CA PHE A 87 13.67 9.13 -7.02
C PHE A 87 14.57 8.60 -5.89
N GLU A 88 15.70 9.25 -5.66
CA GLU A 88 16.67 8.85 -4.63
C GLU A 88 16.04 8.73 -3.23
N TYR A 89 15.13 9.65 -2.86
CA TYR A 89 14.43 9.57 -1.57
C TYR A 89 13.50 8.35 -1.44
N GLN A 90 12.93 7.86 -2.57
CA GLN A 90 12.07 6.67 -2.58
C GLN A 90 12.91 5.40 -2.44
N LYS A 91 14.04 5.33 -3.19
CA LYS A 91 15.01 4.25 -3.05
C LYS A 91 15.54 4.17 -1.62
N TYR A 92 15.91 5.32 -1.05
CA TYR A 92 16.38 5.40 0.32
C TYR A 92 15.36 4.88 1.34
N ARG A 93 14.06 5.24 1.18
CA ARG A 93 12.99 4.70 2.04
C ARG A 93 12.89 3.18 1.98
N ILE A 94 12.99 2.59 0.78
CA ILE A 94 12.95 1.13 0.60
C ILE A 94 14.17 0.49 1.24
N LEU A 95 15.36 1.05 1.04
CA LEU A 95 16.59 0.52 1.63
C LEU A 95 16.58 0.59 3.16
N VAL A 96 16.14 1.71 3.74
CA VAL A 96 16.01 1.86 5.21
C VAL A 96 14.92 0.93 5.78
N PHE A 97 13.85 0.67 5.03
CA PHE A 97 12.83 -0.30 5.46
C PHE A 97 13.39 -1.73 5.51
N LEU A 98 14.19 -2.12 4.52
CA LEU A 98 14.83 -3.44 4.47
C LEU A 98 15.97 -3.57 5.47
N ASN A 99 16.72 -2.51 5.67
CA ASN A 99 17.85 -2.46 6.60
C ASN A 99 17.83 -1.15 7.41
N PRO A 100 17.07 -1.13 8.54
CA PRO A 100 16.95 0.07 9.37
C PRO A 100 18.25 0.57 9.98
N GLU A 101 19.29 -0.26 10.01
CA GLU A 101 20.61 0.09 10.53
C GLU A 101 21.34 1.15 9.66
N LEU A 102 20.91 1.34 8.42
CA LEU A 102 21.47 2.35 7.53
C LEU A 102 21.15 3.80 7.97
N ASP A 103 20.15 3.98 8.83
CA ASP A 103 19.72 5.30 9.33
C ASP A 103 19.35 5.23 10.80
N THR A 104 20.37 5.09 11.64
CA THR A 104 20.22 4.92 13.10
C THR A 104 19.77 6.18 13.84
N LEU A 105 19.78 7.35 13.21
CA LEU A 105 19.40 8.62 13.82
C LEU A 105 18.12 9.22 13.22
N GLY A 106 17.65 8.70 12.08
CA GLY A 106 16.46 9.21 11.39
C GLY A 106 15.33 8.20 11.31
N LYS A 107 14.86 7.92 10.09
CA LYS A 107 13.72 7.03 9.85
C LYS A 107 13.97 5.59 10.27
N GLY A 108 15.21 5.10 10.16
CA GLY A 108 15.58 3.77 10.64
C GLY A 108 15.40 3.63 12.15
N TYR A 109 15.74 4.66 12.92
CA TYR A 109 15.48 4.69 14.37
C TYR A 109 13.99 4.56 14.67
N GLN A 110 13.15 5.31 13.97
CA GLN A 110 11.69 5.23 14.14
C GLN A 110 11.15 3.82 13.87
N ILE A 111 11.60 3.18 12.78
CA ILE A 111 11.23 1.80 12.44
C ILE A 111 11.68 0.82 13.53
N MET A 112 12.91 0.96 14.04
CA MET A 112 13.40 0.11 15.12
C MET A 112 12.60 0.29 16.41
N GLN A 113 12.30 1.53 16.80
CA GLN A 113 11.50 1.82 18.00
C GLN A 113 10.06 1.32 17.85
N SER A 114 9.47 1.45 16.67
CA SER A 114 8.14 0.88 16.38
C SER A 114 8.14 -0.65 16.50
N LYS A 115 9.15 -1.34 15.95
CA LYS A 115 9.31 -2.80 16.11
C LYS A 115 9.47 -3.21 17.57
N ILE A 116 10.24 -2.46 18.36
CA ILE A 116 10.41 -2.71 19.80
C ILE A 116 9.09 -2.47 20.54
N ALA A 117 8.35 -1.40 20.18
CA ALA A 117 7.06 -1.10 20.78
C ALA A 117 6.06 -2.25 20.58
N ILE A 118 5.90 -2.69 19.33
CA ILE A 118 4.99 -3.79 18.97
C ILE A 118 5.47 -5.10 19.57
N GLY A 119 6.74 -5.46 19.41
CA GLY A 119 7.32 -6.70 19.90
C GLY A 119 7.28 -6.82 21.41
N SER A 120 7.44 -5.71 22.13
CA SER A 120 7.39 -5.70 23.61
C SER A 120 5.98 -5.95 24.17
N GLY A 121 4.93 -5.77 23.36
CA GLY A 121 3.54 -6.04 23.73
C GLY A 121 3.17 -7.53 23.71
N GLY A 122 3.87 -8.36 22.93
CA GLY A 122 3.53 -9.76 22.74
C GLY A 122 2.09 -9.93 22.23
N ILE A 123 1.49 -11.10 22.51
CA ILE A 123 0.12 -11.42 22.06
C ILE A 123 -0.95 -10.67 22.86
N PHE A 124 -0.72 -10.44 24.16
CA PHE A 124 -1.72 -9.87 25.08
C PHE A 124 -1.58 -8.34 25.29
N GLY A 125 -0.51 -7.74 24.77
CA GLY A 125 -0.19 -6.35 25.04
C GLY A 125 0.31 -6.10 26.46
N LYS A 126 0.75 -4.87 26.75
CA LYS A 126 1.22 -4.45 28.10
C LYS A 126 0.13 -3.83 28.97
N GLY A 127 -1.10 -3.71 28.47
CA GLY A 127 -2.20 -3.04 29.15
C GLY A 127 -2.35 -1.57 28.74
N PHE A 128 -3.48 -0.97 29.15
CA PHE A 128 -3.83 0.40 28.79
C PHE A 128 -2.84 1.39 29.43
N LEU A 129 -2.23 2.26 28.63
CA LEU A 129 -1.26 3.30 29.02
C LEU A 129 0.04 2.79 29.69
N THR A 130 0.36 1.49 29.62
CA THR A 130 1.58 0.93 30.23
C THR A 130 2.73 0.72 29.24
N GLY A 131 2.55 1.07 27.97
CA GLY A 131 3.58 1.00 26.93
C GLY A 131 4.70 2.00 27.16
N SER A 132 5.92 1.51 27.45
CA SER A 132 7.08 2.36 27.73
C SER A 132 7.47 3.23 26.52
N GLN A 133 7.39 2.69 25.31
CA GLN A 133 7.80 3.40 24.08
C GLN A 133 6.89 4.58 23.73
N SER A 134 5.58 4.44 23.93
CA SER A 134 4.61 5.52 23.69
C SER A 134 4.57 6.57 24.80
N ARG A 135 4.87 6.16 26.06
CA ARG A 135 4.81 7.03 27.23
C ARG A 135 6.06 7.90 27.41
N LEU A 136 7.24 7.37 27.05
CA LEU A 136 8.52 8.05 27.22
C LEU A 136 8.97 8.85 25.99
N ASP A 137 8.06 9.07 25.03
CA ASP A 137 8.30 9.87 23.82
C ASP A 137 9.51 9.40 22.97
N PHE A 138 9.82 8.11 23.00
CA PHE A 138 10.86 7.53 22.12
C PHE A 138 10.47 7.56 20.64
N LEU A 139 9.17 7.75 20.34
CA LEU A 139 8.66 7.94 18.98
C LEU A 139 8.42 9.43 18.75
N PRO A 140 9.22 10.11 17.94
CA PRO A 140 9.10 11.56 17.70
C PRO A 140 7.79 11.95 17.05
N GLU A 141 7.25 11.10 16.18
CA GLU A 141 5.99 11.35 15.46
C GLU A 141 4.98 10.24 15.75
N LYS A 142 4.12 10.47 16.77
CA LYS A 142 3.14 9.47 17.23
C LYS A 142 1.89 9.39 16.36
N HIS A 143 1.65 10.39 15.51
CA HIS A 143 0.37 10.61 14.81
C HIS A 143 0.49 10.55 13.30
N THR A 144 1.67 10.28 12.76
CA THR A 144 1.92 10.19 11.31
C THR A 144 2.25 8.76 10.91
N ASP A 145 1.82 8.39 9.71
CA ASP A 145 2.23 7.16 9.05
C ASP A 145 3.72 7.21 8.70
N PHE A 146 4.38 6.09 8.89
CA PHE A 146 5.80 5.92 8.62
C PHE A 146 6.07 5.62 7.15
#